data_25031fe1ea16a66ba811b2e49944e2ae
#
_entry.id   25031fe1ea16a66ba811b2e49944e2ae
#
_cell.length_a   1.000
_cell.length_b   1.000
_cell.length_c   1.000
_cell.angle_alpha   90.00
_cell.angle_beta   90.00
_cell.angle_gamma   90.00
#
_symmetry.space_group_name_H-M   'P 1'
#
loop_
_entity.id
_entity.type
_entity.pdbx_description
1 polymer ?
#
loop_
_entity_poly.entity_id
_entity_poly.type
_entity_poly.pdbx_seq_one_letter_code
_entity_poly.pdbx_strand_id
1 'polypeptide(L)'
;MVLLAVAAALRSRPVLVVGGIVGLTGVLSALAVQVPPAALASYPAPPFVLGITVQRPALVAAPAMSALVLAAAVAALIGSARIGILGADARAARLWAPVGLVGLYGVAGLVIALALLVAPSRAGFVAGHAVVTVSWVVVALVLLARGVRRPALRVAGLVLVAAAVAKLVLFDLVALDGLARVGAFLGAGLLLLAAGTRYARLVAEAETAAAPEPEPAPRA
;
A
#
# COMPACT_ATOMS: atom_id res chain seq x y z
N MET A 1 -16.58 -10.69 -4.37
CA MET A 1 -15.48 -11.08 -5.27
C MET A 1 -16.01 -11.55 -6.63
N VAL A 2 -16.89 -12.56 -6.68
CA VAL A 2 -17.44 -13.09 -7.95
C VAL A 2 -18.07 -12.00 -8.82
N LEU A 3 -18.93 -11.13 -8.26
CA LEU A 3 -19.55 -10.02 -8.99
C LEU A 3 -18.54 -9.04 -9.60
N LEU A 4 -17.44 -8.73 -8.91
CA LEU A 4 -16.39 -7.87 -9.45
C LEU A 4 -15.62 -8.53 -10.59
N ALA A 5 -15.36 -9.83 -10.48
CA ALA A 5 -14.75 -10.62 -11.56
C ALA A 5 -15.67 -10.71 -12.78
N VAL A 6 -16.97 -10.96 -12.57
CA VAL A 6 -18.00 -10.97 -13.60
C VAL A 6 -18.14 -9.60 -14.26
N ALA A 7 -18.13 -8.51 -13.48
CA ALA A 7 -18.16 -7.15 -14.02
C ALA A 7 -16.97 -6.86 -14.94
N ALA A 8 -15.77 -7.30 -14.53
CA ALA A 8 -14.57 -7.15 -15.33
C ALA A 8 -14.60 -7.99 -16.62
N ALA A 9 -15.16 -9.20 -16.56
CA ALA A 9 -15.30 -10.10 -17.72
C ALA A 9 -16.35 -9.58 -18.73
N LEU A 10 -17.51 -9.16 -18.23
CA LEU A 10 -18.63 -8.68 -19.07
C LEU A 10 -18.51 -7.20 -19.46
N ARG A 11 -17.53 -6.46 -18.96
CA ARG A 11 -17.39 -5.00 -19.13
C ARG A 11 -18.67 -4.22 -18.81
N SER A 12 -19.42 -4.68 -17.81
CA SER A 12 -20.74 -4.17 -17.45
C SER A 12 -20.65 -3.18 -16.29
N ARG A 13 -20.99 -1.91 -16.53
CA ARG A 13 -21.02 -0.86 -15.48
C ARG A 13 -21.99 -1.17 -14.34
N PRO A 14 -23.26 -1.60 -14.58
CA PRO A 14 -24.18 -1.90 -13.49
C PRO A 14 -23.68 -3.05 -12.60
N VAL A 15 -23.09 -4.11 -13.18
CA VAL A 15 -22.51 -5.22 -12.41
C VAL A 15 -21.31 -4.75 -11.57
N LEU A 16 -20.50 -3.80 -12.09
CA LEU A 16 -19.42 -3.20 -11.33
C LEU A 16 -19.94 -2.40 -10.13
N VAL A 17 -21.01 -1.63 -10.30
CA VAL A 17 -21.62 -0.85 -9.22
C VAL A 17 -22.16 -1.76 -8.12
N VAL A 18 -22.95 -2.78 -8.49
CA VAL A 18 -23.48 -3.77 -7.53
C VAL A 18 -22.33 -4.51 -6.84
N GLY A 19 -21.34 -4.99 -7.60
CA GLY A 19 -20.16 -5.64 -7.06
C GLY A 19 -19.34 -4.72 -6.13
N GLY A 20 -19.29 -3.44 -6.43
CA GLY A 20 -18.66 -2.40 -5.61
C GLY A 20 -19.40 -2.19 -4.28
N ILE A 21 -20.74 -2.10 -4.30
CA ILE A 21 -21.55 -1.95 -3.07
C ILE A 21 -21.37 -3.18 -2.17
N VAL A 22 -21.51 -4.38 -2.72
CA VAL A 22 -21.32 -5.63 -1.97
C VAL A 22 -19.88 -5.76 -1.46
N GLY A 23 -18.90 -5.37 -2.29
CA GLY A 23 -17.49 -5.35 -1.90
C GLY A 23 -17.23 -4.37 -0.75
N LEU A 24 -17.78 -3.16 -0.82
CA LEU A 24 -17.68 -2.14 0.23
C LEU A 24 -18.30 -2.64 1.55
N THR A 25 -19.49 -3.24 1.49
CA THR A 25 -20.13 -3.82 2.67
C THR A 25 -19.25 -4.91 3.31
N GLY A 26 -18.66 -5.79 2.49
CA GLY A 26 -17.72 -6.80 2.96
C GLY A 26 -16.46 -6.22 3.59
N VAL A 27 -15.89 -5.17 2.98
CA VAL A 27 -14.73 -4.44 3.53
C VAL A 27 -15.09 -3.79 4.86
N LEU A 28 -16.20 -3.08 4.95
CA LEU A 28 -16.65 -2.43 6.20
C LEU A 28 -16.88 -3.46 7.30
N SER A 29 -17.48 -4.60 6.98
CA SER A 29 -17.67 -5.71 7.94
C SER A 29 -16.32 -6.28 8.41
N ALA A 30 -15.38 -6.50 7.50
CA ALA A 30 -14.04 -6.97 7.84
C ALA A 30 -13.29 -5.97 8.75
N LEU A 31 -13.38 -4.67 8.45
CA LEU A 31 -12.78 -3.60 9.26
C LEU A 31 -13.42 -3.49 10.64
N ALA A 32 -14.73 -3.72 10.75
CA ALA A 32 -15.45 -3.61 12.02
C ALA A 32 -15.18 -4.80 12.95
N VAL A 33 -15.05 -6.01 12.42
CA VAL A 33 -15.12 -7.24 13.23
C VAL A 33 -13.83 -8.08 13.15
N GLN A 34 -13.29 -8.29 11.96
CA GLN A 34 -12.24 -9.29 11.75
C GLN A 34 -10.83 -8.70 11.84
N VAL A 35 -10.63 -7.53 11.29
CA VAL A 35 -9.34 -6.84 11.27
C VAL A 35 -9.56 -5.36 11.55
N PRO A 36 -10.02 -5.01 12.77
CA PRO A 36 -10.27 -3.61 13.11
C PRO A 36 -8.98 -2.80 13.11
N PRO A 37 -9.02 -1.50 12.78
CA PRO A 37 -7.83 -0.65 12.80
C PRO A 37 -7.10 -0.66 14.15
N ALA A 38 -7.82 -0.79 15.24
CA ALA A 38 -7.25 -0.89 16.58
C ALA A 38 -6.35 -2.13 16.75
N ALA A 39 -6.69 -3.25 16.08
CA ALA A 39 -5.87 -4.46 16.10
C ALA A 39 -4.52 -4.29 15.42
N LEU A 40 -4.41 -3.33 14.51
CA LEU A 40 -3.18 -2.99 13.81
C LEU A 40 -2.45 -1.79 14.44
N ALA A 41 -3.07 -1.10 15.41
CA ALA A 41 -2.50 0.12 15.98
C ALA A 41 -1.68 -0.13 17.25
N SER A 42 -1.99 -1.17 18.02
CA SER A 42 -1.35 -1.39 19.32
C SER A 42 -1.30 -2.87 19.70
N TYR A 43 -0.31 -3.21 20.53
CA TYR A 43 -0.21 -4.53 21.14
C TYR A 43 -0.51 -4.42 22.67
N PRO A 44 -1.28 -5.32 23.29
CA PRO A 44 -1.96 -6.48 22.70
C PRO A 44 -2.97 -6.09 21.64
N ALA A 45 -3.12 -6.92 20.59
CA ALA A 45 -3.84 -6.63 19.36
C ALA A 45 -5.21 -7.35 19.33
N PRO A 46 -6.28 -6.80 19.97
CA PRO A 46 -7.60 -7.42 19.91
C PRO A 46 -8.13 -7.36 18.44
N PRO A 47 -8.79 -8.38 17.94
CA PRO A 47 -9.23 -9.62 18.62
C PRO A 47 -8.19 -10.75 18.63
N PHE A 48 -6.94 -10.54 18.18
CA PHE A 48 -5.94 -11.61 18.01
C PHE A 48 -5.30 -12.03 19.32
N VAL A 49 -4.97 -11.04 20.15
CA VAL A 49 -4.38 -11.23 21.47
C VAL A 49 -5.16 -10.40 22.48
N LEU A 50 -5.75 -11.04 23.49
CA LEU A 50 -6.47 -10.43 24.58
C LEU A 50 -5.68 -10.58 25.87
N GLY A 51 -4.97 -9.53 26.28
CA GLY A 51 -4.02 -9.62 27.40
C GLY A 51 -2.88 -10.61 27.07
N ILE A 52 -2.84 -11.73 27.81
CA ILE A 52 -1.89 -12.82 27.58
C ILE A 52 -2.48 -13.99 26.77
N THR A 53 -3.77 -13.92 26.44
CA THR A 53 -4.49 -15.03 25.79
C THR A 53 -4.50 -14.83 24.28
N VAL A 54 -3.92 -15.80 23.56
CA VAL A 54 -3.89 -15.84 22.10
C VAL A 54 -5.18 -16.44 21.56
N GLN A 55 -5.90 -15.67 20.73
CA GLN A 55 -7.15 -16.09 20.10
C GLN A 55 -6.86 -16.77 18.76
N ARG A 56 -6.51 -18.06 18.79
CA ARG A 56 -6.14 -18.85 17.60
C ARG A 56 -7.15 -18.76 16.44
N PRO A 57 -8.47 -18.88 16.67
CA PRO A 57 -9.44 -18.76 15.57
C PRO A 57 -9.37 -17.41 14.86
N ALA A 58 -9.23 -16.31 15.60
CA ALA A 58 -9.08 -14.97 15.03
C ALA A 58 -7.77 -14.82 14.27
N LEU A 59 -6.66 -15.35 14.80
CA LEU A 59 -5.35 -15.33 14.13
C LEU A 59 -5.35 -16.12 12.81
N VAL A 60 -6.06 -17.24 12.74
CA VAL A 60 -6.16 -18.02 11.49
C VAL A 60 -7.09 -17.36 10.49
N ALA A 61 -8.18 -16.76 10.93
CA ALA A 61 -9.14 -16.08 10.05
C ALA A 61 -8.62 -14.74 9.48
N ALA A 62 -7.81 -14.00 10.24
CA ALA A 62 -7.36 -12.66 9.89
C ALA A 62 -6.56 -12.59 8.57
N PRO A 63 -5.59 -13.47 8.27
CA PRO A 63 -4.91 -13.47 6.97
C PRO A 63 -5.85 -13.70 5.80
N ALA A 64 -6.81 -14.62 5.94
CA ALA A 64 -7.80 -14.89 4.90
C ALA A 64 -8.70 -13.68 4.64
N MET A 65 -9.16 -13.01 5.70
CA MET A 65 -9.98 -11.80 5.58
C MET A 65 -9.20 -10.64 4.98
N SER A 66 -7.95 -10.43 5.40
CA SER A 66 -7.07 -9.42 4.83
C SER A 66 -6.78 -9.68 3.34
N ALA A 67 -6.55 -10.94 2.97
CA ALA A 67 -6.38 -11.34 1.57
C ALA A 67 -7.65 -11.08 0.74
N LEU A 68 -8.83 -11.33 1.29
CA LEU A 68 -10.10 -11.03 0.63
C LEU A 68 -10.31 -9.52 0.44
N VAL A 69 -9.98 -8.69 1.44
CA VAL A 69 -10.02 -7.22 1.33
C VAL A 69 -9.08 -6.75 0.21
N LEU A 70 -7.85 -7.25 0.20
CA LEU A 70 -6.87 -6.92 -0.83
C LEU A 70 -7.35 -7.35 -2.22
N ALA A 71 -7.84 -8.57 -2.33
CA ALA A 71 -8.37 -9.10 -3.60
C ALA A 71 -9.59 -8.31 -4.10
N ALA A 72 -10.45 -7.81 -3.19
CA ALA A 72 -11.57 -6.92 -3.53
C ALA A 72 -11.08 -5.58 -4.11
N ALA A 73 -10.08 -4.97 -3.47
CA ALA A 73 -9.49 -3.72 -3.94
C ALA A 73 -8.84 -3.89 -5.34
N VAL A 74 -8.05 -4.95 -5.52
CA VAL A 74 -7.41 -5.26 -6.80
C VAL A 74 -8.46 -5.54 -7.90
N ALA A 75 -9.49 -6.32 -7.61
CA ALA A 75 -10.56 -6.62 -8.56
C ALA A 75 -11.35 -5.36 -8.97
N ALA A 76 -11.61 -4.45 -8.02
CA ALA A 76 -12.24 -3.16 -8.29
C ALA A 76 -11.37 -2.30 -9.22
N LEU A 77 -10.07 -2.21 -8.97
CA LEU A 77 -9.13 -1.46 -9.82
C LEU A 77 -9.03 -2.06 -11.23
N ILE A 78 -8.84 -3.39 -11.34
CA ILE A 78 -8.77 -4.08 -12.65
C ILE A 78 -10.09 -3.94 -13.40
N GLY A 79 -11.23 -4.14 -12.75
CA GLY A 79 -12.54 -4.01 -13.36
C GLY A 79 -12.77 -2.61 -13.92
N SER A 80 -12.41 -1.59 -13.13
CA SER A 80 -12.56 -0.18 -13.53
C SER A 80 -11.63 0.20 -14.67
N ALA A 81 -10.40 -0.31 -14.67
CA ALA A 81 -9.46 -0.10 -15.77
C ALA A 81 -9.99 -0.73 -17.09
N ARG A 82 -10.53 -1.95 -17.01
CA ARG A 82 -11.08 -2.66 -18.19
C ARG A 82 -12.32 -1.99 -18.78
N ILE A 83 -13.12 -1.32 -17.94
CA ILE A 83 -14.35 -0.60 -18.37
C ILE A 83 -14.02 0.84 -18.82
N GLY A 84 -12.75 1.28 -18.68
CA GLY A 84 -12.32 2.61 -19.07
C GLY A 84 -12.77 3.73 -18.10
N ILE A 85 -13.15 3.38 -16.86
CA ILE A 85 -13.52 4.36 -15.84
C ILE A 85 -12.26 4.90 -15.15
N LEU A 86 -11.17 4.15 -15.19
CA LEU A 86 -9.88 4.56 -14.64
C LEU A 86 -9.20 5.51 -15.64
N GLY A 87 -9.49 6.80 -15.54
CA GLY A 87 -8.80 7.83 -16.30
C GLY A 87 -7.41 8.14 -15.71
N ALA A 88 -6.56 8.77 -16.51
CA ALA A 88 -5.25 9.24 -16.08
C ALA A 88 -5.29 10.64 -15.44
N ASP A 89 -6.46 11.24 -15.34
CA ASP A 89 -6.66 12.59 -14.82
C ASP A 89 -6.72 12.63 -13.28
N ALA A 90 -6.47 13.80 -12.71
CA ALA A 90 -6.46 14.01 -11.26
C ALA A 90 -7.83 13.74 -10.59
N ARG A 91 -8.92 13.81 -11.36
CA ARG A 91 -10.27 13.52 -10.87
C ARG A 91 -10.47 12.02 -10.67
N ALA A 92 -10.05 11.21 -11.65
CA ALA A 92 -10.06 9.75 -11.53
C ALA A 92 -9.15 9.29 -10.38
N ALA A 93 -7.96 9.85 -10.23
CA ALA A 93 -7.05 9.53 -9.13
C ALA A 93 -7.72 9.75 -7.76
N ARG A 94 -8.44 10.86 -7.56
CA ARG A 94 -9.16 11.14 -6.30
C ARG A 94 -10.29 10.14 -6.02
N LEU A 95 -11.00 9.70 -7.05
CA LEU A 95 -12.08 8.71 -6.90
C LEU A 95 -11.54 7.33 -6.51
N TRP A 96 -10.33 6.96 -6.96
CA TRP A 96 -9.73 5.66 -6.70
C TRP A 96 -8.78 5.63 -5.52
N ALA A 97 -8.42 6.77 -4.94
CA ALA A 97 -7.58 6.85 -3.75
C ALA A 97 -8.13 6.02 -2.57
N PRO A 98 -9.45 6.03 -2.25
CA PRO A 98 -9.99 5.17 -1.18
C PRO A 98 -9.78 3.69 -1.45
N VAL A 99 -9.94 3.23 -2.69
CA VAL A 99 -9.73 1.81 -3.06
C VAL A 99 -8.26 1.44 -2.90
N GLY A 100 -7.34 2.33 -3.29
CA GLY A 100 -5.91 2.17 -3.05
C GLY A 100 -5.57 2.08 -1.56
N LEU A 101 -6.19 2.93 -0.73
CA LEU A 101 -6.01 2.93 0.72
C LEU A 101 -6.52 1.61 1.35
N VAL A 102 -7.68 1.11 0.92
CA VAL A 102 -8.20 -0.21 1.33
C VAL A 102 -7.23 -1.32 0.93
N GLY A 103 -6.63 -1.25 -0.26
CA GLY A 103 -5.61 -2.19 -0.71
C GLY A 103 -4.36 -2.17 0.17
N LEU A 104 -3.84 -0.99 0.49
CA LEU A 104 -2.70 -0.83 1.41
C LEU A 104 -3.02 -1.36 2.81
N TYR A 105 -4.23 -1.09 3.31
CA TYR A 105 -4.69 -1.65 4.58
C TYR A 105 -4.76 -3.18 4.54
N GLY A 106 -5.29 -3.76 3.46
CA GLY A 106 -5.33 -5.21 3.26
C GLY A 106 -3.94 -5.86 3.26
N VAL A 107 -2.96 -5.23 2.60
CA VAL A 107 -1.55 -5.68 2.63
C VAL A 107 -0.99 -5.62 4.05
N ALA A 108 -1.19 -4.51 4.76
CA ALA A 108 -0.71 -4.34 6.12
C ALA A 108 -1.34 -5.39 7.06
N GLY A 109 -2.67 -5.55 7.00
CA GLY A 109 -3.39 -6.53 7.79
C GLY A 109 -2.94 -7.96 7.52
N LEU A 110 -2.73 -8.32 6.25
CA LEU A 110 -2.24 -9.64 5.86
C LEU A 110 -0.86 -9.94 6.46
N VAL A 111 0.09 -9.03 6.28
CA VAL A 111 1.48 -9.21 6.74
C VAL A 111 1.54 -9.27 8.27
N ILE A 112 0.84 -8.38 8.97
CA ILE A 112 0.82 -8.35 10.44
C ILE A 112 0.12 -9.59 10.99
N ALA A 113 -1.01 -10.01 10.39
CA ALA A 113 -1.70 -11.22 10.81
C ALA A 113 -0.84 -12.48 10.61
N LEU A 114 -0.11 -12.59 9.50
CA LEU A 114 0.85 -13.68 9.26
C LEU A 114 2.00 -13.65 10.27
N ALA A 115 2.55 -12.48 10.57
CA ALA A 115 3.61 -12.33 11.57
C ALA A 115 3.13 -12.76 12.96
N LEU A 116 1.91 -12.38 13.36
CA LEU A 116 1.30 -12.81 14.62
C LEU A 116 0.91 -14.29 14.63
N LEU A 117 0.57 -14.88 13.50
CA LEU A 117 0.31 -16.31 13.38
C LEU A 117 1.58 -17.13 13.65
N VAL A 118 2.72 -16.65 13.17
CA VAL A 118 4.03 -17.28 13.39
C VAL A 118 4.55 -16.99 14.80
N ALA A 119 4.46 -15.75 15.26
CA ALA A 119 4.93 -15.31 16.57
C ALA A 119 3.87 -14.39 17.22
N PRO A 120 2.93 -14.95 18.02
CA PRO A 120 1.86 -14.18 18.66
C PRO A 120 2.40 -13.42 19.88
N SER A 121 3.31 -12.50 19.65
CA SER A 121 4.03 -11.72 20.65
C SER A 121 4.21 -10.28 20.18
N ARG A 122 4.60 -9.39 21.10
CA ARG A 122 4.97 -8.00 20.76
C ARG A 122 6.07 -7.94 19.71
N ALA A 123 7.05 -8.85 19.76
CA ALA A 123 8.12 -8.92 18.77
C ALA A 123 7.59 -9.27 17.37
N GLY A 124 6.68 -10.23 17.27
CA GLY A 124 6.03 -10.59 16.00
C GLY A 124 5.19 -9.45 15.45
N PHE A 125 4.46 -8.73 16.32
CA PHE A 125 3.70 -7.53 15.92
C PHE A 125 4.60 -6.45 15.33
N VAL A 126 5.69 -6.10 16.04
CA VAL A 126 6.66 -5.09 15.59
C VAL A 126 7.35 -5.53 14.30
N ALA A 127 7.76 -6.81 14.20
CA ALA A 127 8.36 -7.36 12.99
C ALA A 127 7.40 -7.26 11.78
N GLY A 128 6.13 -7.60 11.96
CA GLY A 128 5.10 -7.43 10.93
C GLY A 128 4.99 -5.99 10.43
N HIS A 129 4.96 -5.02 11.35
CA HIS A 129 4.94 -3.60 10.99
C HIS A 129 6.20 -3.15 10.24
N ALA A 130 7.38 -3.60 10.67
CA ALA A 130 8.65 -3.29 10.00
C ALA A 130 8.66 -3.85 8.57
N VAL A 131 8.22 -5.09 8.36
CA VAL A 131 8.11 -5.72 7.03
C VAL A 131 7.17 -4.92 6.13
N VAL A 132 6.02 -4.48 6.63
CA VAL A 132 5.08 -3.64 5.87
C VAL A 132 5.75 -2.34 5.45
N THR A 133 6.38 -1.62 6.38
CA THR A 133 7.00 -0.32 6.11
C THR A 133 8.13 -0.45 5.09
N VAL A 134 9.03 -1.43 5.27
CA VAL A 134 10.14 -1.68 4.34
C VAL A 134 9.61 -2.07 2.94
N SER A 135 8.62 -2.96 2.88
CA SER A 135 8.06 -3.39 1.59
C SER A 135 7.41 -2.23 0.83
N TRP A 136 6.70 -1.33 1.51
CA TRP A 136 6.10 -0.15 0.89
C TRP A 136 7.17 0.81 0.35
N VAL A 137 8.24 1.03 1.11
CA VAL A 137 9.36 1.86 0.65
C VAL A 137 10.02 1.24 -0.58
N VAL A 138 10.33 -0.06 -0.56
CA VAL A 138 10.95 -0.75 -1.70
C VAL A 138 10.07 -0.66 -2.95
N VAL A 139 8.75 -0.93 -2.82
CA VAL A 139 7.82 -0.83 -3.95
C VAL A 139 7.72 0.61 -4.46
N ALA A 140 7.65 1.59 -3.55
CA ALA A 140 7.64 3.00 -3.93
C ALA A 140 8.86 3.39 -4.75
N LEU A 141 10.06 2.92 -4.36
CA LEU A 141 11.30 3.15 -5.08
C LEU A 141 11.30 2.54 -6.48
N VAL A 142 10.83 1.30 -6.59
CA VAL A 142 10.69 0.63 -7.89
C VAL A 142 9.71 1.39 -8.80
N LEU A 143 8.59 1.87 -8.24
CA LEU A 143 7.61 2.67 -8.97
C LEU A 143 8.21 4.01 -9.42
N LEU A 144 8.94 4.70 -8.57
CA LEU A 144 9.62 5.95 -8.89
C LEU A 144 10.68 5.75 -9.98
N ALA A 145 11.53 4.72 -9.85
CA ALA A 145 12.55 4.40 -10.84
C ALA A 145 11.95 4.09 -12.22
N ARG A 146 10.84 3.31 -12.25
CA ARG A 146 10.12 3.03 -13.51
C ARG A 146 9.26 4.19 -13.98
N GLY A 147 8.92 5.10 -13.08
CA GLY A 147 8.05 6.25 -13.30
C GLY A 147 8.74 7.45 -13.97
N VAL A 148 10.06 7.44 -14.14
CA VAL A 148 10.81 8.52 -14.81
C VAL A 148 10.22 8.82 -16.21
N ARG A 149 9.85 7.77 -16.94
CA ARG A 149 9.22 7.86 -18.27
C ARG A 149 7.69 7.65 -18.27
N ARG A 150 7.08 7.43 -17.11
CA ARG A 150 5.64 7.13 -16.97
C ARG A 150 5.04 7.90 -15.81
N PRO A 151 4.41 9.06 -16.03
CA PRO A 151 3.94 9.95 -14.96
C PRO A 151 2.97 9.25 -13.99
N ALA A 152 2.14 8.32 -14.45
CA ALA A 152 1.24 7.57 -13.57
C ALA A 152 1.98 6.72 -12.53
N LEU A 153 3.09 6.04 -12.91
CA LEU A 153 3.90 5.27 -11.97
C LEU A 153 4.66 6.17 -10.99
N ARG A 154 5.10 7.34 -11.45
CA ARG A 154 5.74 8.35 -10.60
C ARG A 154 4.79 8.85 -9.52
N VAL A 155 3.56 9.22 -9.90
CA VAL A 155 2.53 9.64 -8.93
C VAL A 155 2.21 8.51 -7.95
N ALA A 156 2.02 7.28 -8.43
CA ALA A 156 1.78 6.13 -7.56
C ALA A 156 2.94 5.88 -6.57
N GLY A 157 4.19 6.01 -7.04
CA GLY A 157 5.37 5.91 -6.18
C GLY A 157 5.41 6.99 -5.10
N LEU A 158 5.14 8.25 -5.46
CA LEU A 158 5.09 9.37 -4.50
C LEU A 158 3.98 9.18 -3.44
N VAL A 159 2.80 8.74 -3.87
CA VAL A 159 1.69 8.43 -2.95
C VAL A 159 2.09 7.30 -1.99
N LEU A 160 2.76 6.28 -2.48
CA LEU A 160 3.20 5.17 -1.64
C LEU A 160 4.32 5.58 -0.66
N VAL A 161 5.25 6.46 -1.06
CA VAL A 161 6.22 7.08 -0.13
C VAL A 161 5.49 7.84 0.96
N ALA A 162 4.53 8.69 0.59
CA ALA A 162 3.75 9.46 1.56
C ALA A 162 2.98 8.55 2.52
N ALA A 163 2.38 7.46 2.03
CA ALA A 163 1.71 6.47 2.85
C ALA A 163 2.66 5.74 3.80
N ALA A 164 3.86 5.37 3.34
CA ALA A 164 4.89 4.73 4.17
C ALA A 164 5.38 5.67 5.28
N VAL A 165 5.62 6.93 4.95
CA VAL A 165 6.02 7.97 5.93
C VAL A 165 4.89 8.24 6.93
N ALA A 166 3.66 8.39 6.45
CA ALA A 166 2.50 8.58 7.32
C ALA A 166 2.32 7.39 8.28
N LYS A 167 2.43 6.15 7.77
CA LYS A 167 2.39 4.95 8.61
C LYS A 167 3.50 4.94 9.64
N LEU A 168 4.75 5.24 9.24
CA LEU A 168 5.88 5.31 10.14
C LEU A 168 5.64 6.31 11.27
N VAL A 169 5.16 7.51 10.94
CA VAL A 169 4.93 8.58 11.93
C VAL A 169 3.72 8.28 12.82
N LEU A 170 2.61 7.81 12.26
CA LEU A 170 1.36 7.64 13.00
C LEU A 170 1.26 6.33 13.78
N PHE A 171 1.90 5.26 13.28
CA PHE A 171 1.77 3.92 13.86
C PHE A 171 3.09 3.40 14.43
N ASP A 172 4.16 3.41 13.67
CA ASP A 172 5.42 2.79 14.10
C ASP A 172 6.06 3.57 15.24
N LEU A 173 5.89 4.91 15.27
CA LEU A 173 6.31 5.79 16.39
C LEU A 173 5.60 5.45 17.70
N VAL A 174 4.31 5.15 17.64
CA VAL A 174 3.50 4.85 18.84
C VAL A 174 3.74 3.41 19.30
N ALA A 175 3.93 2.48 18.35
CA ALA A 175 4.10 1.05 18.64
C ALA A 175 5.52 0.67 19.09
N LEU A 176 6.53 1.48 18.73
CA LEU A 176 7.94 1.21 19.00
C LEU A 176 8.42 2.03 20.21
N ASP A 177 9.14 1.39 21.14
CA ASP A 177 9.78 2.03 22.26
C ASP A 177 11.31 2.03 22.14
N GLY A 178 11.95 3.05 22.73
CA GLY A 178 13.39 3.10 22.92
C GLY A 178 14.21 2.94 21.62
N LEU A 179 15.20 2.05 21.64
CA LEU A 179 16.16 1.82 20.54
C LEU A 179 15.51 1.32 19.27
N ALA A 180 14.41 0.57 19.36
CA ALA A 180 13.68 0.09 18.18
C ALA A 180 13.09 1.26 17.37
N ARG A 181 12.60 2.29 18.05
CA ARG A 181 12.12 3.53 17.43
C ARG A 181 13.25 4.26 16.70
N VAL A 182 14.40 4.43 17.38
CA VAL A 182 15.58 5.08 16.78
C VAL A 182 16.06 4.29 15.55
N GLY A 183 16.14 2.98 15.64
CA GLY A 183 16.53 2.10 14.54
C GLY A 183 15.58 2.19 13.34
N ALA A 184 14.27 2.21 13.58
CA ALA A 184 13.27 2.36 12.52
C ALA A 184 13.39 3.72 11.80
N PHE A 185 13.57 4.82 12.55
CA PHE A 185 13.78 6.14 11.95
C PHE A 185 15.07 6.24 11.16
N LEU A 186 16.17 5.74 11.73
CA LEU A 186 17.46 5.77 11.06
C LEU A 186 17.41 4.93 9.76
N GLY A 187 16.85 3.74 9.84
CA GLY A 187 16.69 2.85 8.68
C GLY A 187 15.81 3.46 7.60
N ALA A 188 14.63 3.98 7.97
CA ALA A 188 13.73 4.64 7.02
C ALA A 188 14.36 5.92 6.44
N GLY A 189 15.02 6.72 7.26
CA GLY A 189 15.71 7.94 6.82
C GLY A 189 16.83 7.64 5.83
N LEU A 190 17.68 6.65 6.10
CA LEU A 190 18.75 6.21 5.19
C LEU A 190 18.20 5.66 3.88
N LEU A 191 17.13 4.85 3.93
CA LEU A 191 16.47 4.34 2.73
C LEU A 191 15.88 5.47 1.88
N LEU A 192 15.20 6.43 2.50
CA LEU A 192 14.65 7.60 1.80
C LEU A 192 15.74 8.48 1.21
N LEU A 193 16.85 8.68 1.92
CA LEU A 193 18.01 9.43 1.42
C LEU A 193 18.65 8.73 0.23
N ALA A 194 18.95 7.43 0.33
CA ALA A 194 19.49 6.63 -0.76
C ALA A 194 18.56 6.61 -1.98
N ALA A 195 17.28 6.54 -1.73
CA ALA A 195 16.24 6.62 -2.74
C ALA A 195 16.17 7.97 -3.43
N GLY A 196 16.15 9.04 -2.64
CA GLY A 196 16.11 10.41 -3.16
C GLY A 196 17.32 10.73 -4.03
N THR A 197 18.51 10.34 -3.58
CA THR A 197 19.75 10.53 -4.35
C THR A 197 19.76 9.73 -5.65
N ARG A 198 19.31 8.47 -5.61
CA ARG A 198 19.21 7.64 -6.81
C ARG A 198 18.15 8.19 -7.79
N TYR A 199 17.02 8.62 -7.28
CA TYR A 199 15.97 9.23 -8.08
C TYR A 199 16.44 10.53 -8.73
N ALA A 200 17.09 11.41 -7.98
CA ALA A 200 17.65 12.66 -8.51
C ALA A 200 18.66 12.41 -9.67
N ARG A 201 19.53 11.41 -9.53
CA ARG A 201 20.45 11.00 -10.62
C ARG A 201 19.69 10.52 -11.86
N LEU A 202 18.69 9.66 -11.70
CA LEU A 202 17.88 9.16 -12.83
C LEU A 202 17.13 10.28 -13.56
N VAL A 203 16.64 11.29 -12.83
CA VAL A 203 16.00 12.47 -13.42
C VAL A 203 17.02 13.30 -14.19
N ALA A 204 18.18 13.58 -13.60
CA ALA A 204 19.25 14.34 -14.25
C ALA A 204 19.76 13.65 -15.53
N GLU A 205 19.95 12.33 -15.51
CA GLU A 205 20.32 11.55 -16.68
C GLU A 205 19.25 11.61 -17.78
N ALA A 206 17.97 11.56 -17.40
CA ALA A 206 16.86 11.66 -18.35
C ALA A 206 16.72 13.05 -18.96
N GLU A 207 16.98 14.10 -18.20
CA GLU A 207 16.99 15.49 -18.68
C GLU A 207 18.17 15.74 -19.63
N THR A 208 19.36 15.23 -19.31
CA THR A 208 20.54 15.34 -20.16
C THR A 208 20.33 14.60 -21.49
N ALA A 209 19.69 13.43 -21.47
CA ALA A 209 19.38 12.65 -22.67
C ALA A 209 18.27 13.29 -23.54
N ALA A 210 17.46 14.20 -22.99
CA ALA A 210 16.41 14.92 -23.69
C ALA A 210 16.83 16.31 -24.16
N ALA A 211 18.04 16.78 -23.80
CA ALA A 211 18.55 18.07 -24.24
C ALA A 211 18.76 18.07 -25.78
N PRO A 212 18.31 19.09 -26.50
CA PRO A 212 18.57 19.21 -27.95
C PRO A 212 20.07 19.28 -28.23
N GLU A 213 20.49 18.60 -29.27
CA GLU A 213 21.87 18.71 -29.75
C GLU A 213 22.18 20.19 -30.06
N PRO A 214 23.34 20.72 -29.64
CA PRO A 214 23.67 22.13 -29.90
C PRO A 214 23.66 22.38 -31.43
N GLU A 215 22.90 23.40 -31.82
CA GLU A 215 22.81 23.82 -33.22
C GLU A 215 24.24 24.09 -33.77
N PRO A 216 24.62 23.48 -34.87
CA PRO A 216 25.96 23.67 -35.42
C PRO A 216 26.19 25.17 -35.73
N ALA A 217 27.32 25.69 -35.24
CA ALA A 217 27.69 27.09 -35.44
C ALA A 217 27.62 27.48 -36.92
N PRO A 218 27.09 28.66 -37.27
CA PRO A 218 27.01 29.13 -38.64
C PRO A 218 28.43 29.12 -39.23
N ARG A 219 28.60 28.41 -40.35
CA ARG A 219 29.83 28.41 -41.09
C ARG A 219 30.05 29.80 -41.66
N ALA A 220 31.15 30.46 -41.27
CA ALA A 220 31.61 31.74 -41.78
C ALA A 220 32.14 31.62 -43.24
#